data_1a7e7ab977d7d518e3fe9fb623338288
#
_entry.id   1a7e7ab977d7d518e3fe9fb623338288
#
_cell.length_a   1.000
_cell.length_b   1.000
_cell.length_c   1.000
_cell.angle_alpha   90.00
_cell.angle_beta   90.00
_cell.angle_gamma   90.00
#
_symmetry.space_group_name_H-M   'P 1'
#
loop_
_entity.id
_entity.type
_entity.pdbx_description
1 polymer ?
#
loop_
_entity_poly.entity_id
_entity_poly.type
_entity_poly.pdbx_seq_one_letter_code
_entity_poly.pdbx_strand_id
1 'polypeptide(L)'
;GVMAKFGLGYETLHKEFPRLIYASISGFGQTGPDALKPAYDILAQARGGIMSLTGQPDGDPTLVGVSLTDLLGGIFTAQAISTALYQREKTGEGQLLDVALLDCEIAMLECSMMRYQATKQAPKRVGNRHPSEAPFQEFRSADRPFVIAAIAGDEMFVRLCSVIGTPELAQDPRFSTTEARHDFVDELGAALQKVFIEKPAAEWIKLLEAAAIPVALVQDLAEVAHDPQVVARDMLIDSEDPALAGVQFMGLPIKMSSFSDEKPVHRKAPL
;
A
#
# COMPACT_ATOMS: atom_id res chain seq x y z
N GLY A 1 -13.58 -21.09 -19.01
CA GLY A 1 -13.76 -20.45 -19.76
C GLY A 1 -14.12 -19.81 -21.08
N VAL A 2 -14.15 -18.50 -21.16
CA VAL A 2 -14.50 -17.76 -22.41
C VAL A 2 -13.48 -18.05 -23.51
N MET A 3 -12.19 -18.02 -23.21
CA MET A 3 -11.12 -18.28 -24.17
C MET A 3 -11.19 -19.68 -24.76
N ALA A 4 -11.55 -20.67 -23.95
CA ALA A 4 -11.71 -22.05 -24.46
C ALA A 4 -12.84 -22.18 -25.52
N LYS A 5 -13.92 -21.39 -25.38
CA LYS A 5 -15.03 -21.38 -26.39
C LYS A 5 -14.58 -20.82 -27.74
N PHE A 6 -13.52 -20.02 -27.78
CA PHE A 6 -12.93 -19.48 -29.01
C PHE A 6 -11.75 -20.32 -29.51
N GLY A 7 -11.47 -21.48 -28.93
CA GLY A 7 -10.29 -22.28 -29.26
C GLY A 7 -8.95 -21.70 -28.77
N LEU A 8 -9.01 -20.70 -27.91
CA LEU A 8 -7.85 -19.97 -27.37
C LEU A 8 -7.54 -20.35 -25.91
N GLY A 9 -8.02 -21.53 -25.46
CA GLY A 9 -7.68 -22.04 -24.13
C GLY A 9 -6.23 -22.52 -24.06
N TYR A 10 -5.64 -22.49 -22.84
CA TYR A 10 -4.24 -22.88 -22.60
C TYR A 10 -3.92 -24.27 -23.19
N GLU A 11 -4.74 -25.27 -22.92
CA GLU A 11 -4.53 -26.65 -23.37
C GLU A 11 -4.47 -26.79 -24.92
N THR A 12 -5.21 -25.93 -25.63
CA THR A 12 -5.18 -25.91 -27.09
C THR A 12 -3.94 -25.21 -27.59
N LEU A 13 -3.68 -24.01 -27.09
CA LEU A 13 -2.57 -23.19 -27.56
C LEU A 13 -1.20 -23.76 -27.17
N HIS A 14 -1.07 -24.37 -25.99
CA HIS A 14 0.19 -24.94 -25.54
C HIS A 14 0.66 -26.14 -26.41
N LYS A 15 -0.28 -26.91 -27.00
CA LYS A 15 0.06 -27.98 -27.93
C LYS A 15 0.68 -27.47 -29.21
N GLU A 16 0.22 -26.32 -29.70
CA GLU A 16 0.71 -25.70 -30.95
C GLU A 16 1.95 -24.83 -30.67
N PHE A 17 1.95 -24.20 -29.51
CA PHE A 17 2.99 -23.23 -29.08
C PHE A 17 3.55 -23.60 -27.70
N PRO A 18 4.41 -24.62 -27.58
CA PRO A 18 4.93 -25.09 -26.28
C PRO A 18 5.68 -24.03 -25.48
N ARG A 19 6.20 -23.01 -26.15
CA ARG A 19 6.90 -21.87 -25.52
C ARG A 19 5.97 -20.75 -25.07
N LEU A 20 4.67 -20.87 -25.28
CA LEU A 20 3.71 -19.82 -24.91
C LEU A 20 3.60 -19.70 -23.39
N ILE A 21 3.75 -18.47 -22.88
CA ILE A 21 3.38 -18.11 -21.52
C ILE A 21 1.96 -17.57 -21.57
N TYR A 22 1.05 -18.25 -20.91
CA TYR A 22 -0.37 -17.94 -20.92
C TYR A 22 -0.78 -17.39 -19.55
N ALA A 23 -0.95 -16.06 -19.44
CA ALA A 23 -1.37 -15.42 -18.21
C ALA A 23 -2.90 -15.24 -18.16
N SER A 24 -3.51 -15.75 -17.12
CA SER A 24 -4.94 -15.64 -16.85
C SER A 24 -5.15 -14.88 -15.55
N ILE A 25 -5.78 -13.70 -15.64
CA ILE A 25 -6.17 -12.90 -14.48
C ILE A 25 -7.67 -13.05 -14.30
N SER A 26 -8.12 -13.32 -13.07
CA SER A 26 -9.54 -13.43 -12.74
C SER A 26 -9.80 -13.03 -11.30
N GLY A 27 -11.06 -12.87 -10.92
CA GLY A 27 -11.38 -12.46 -9.54
C GLY A 27 -11.04 -13.51 -8.49
N PHE A 28 -11.28 -14.80 -8.82
CA PHE A 28 -11.21 -15.89 -7.82
C PHE A 28 -10.36 -17.08 -8.27
N GLY A 29 -9.59 -16.95 -9.35
CA GLY A 29 -8.77 -18.04 -9.91
C GLY A 29 -9.52 -18.91 -10.91
N GLN A 30 -8.81 -19.80 -11.59
CA GLN A 30 -9.36 -20.75 -12.57
C GLN A 30 -9.89 -22.04 -11.92
N THR A 31 -9.67 -22.21 -10.62
CA THR A 31 -10.05 -23.38 -9.82
C THR A 31 -10.86 -22.98 -8.60
N GLY A 32 -11.41 -23.96 -7.89
CA GLY A 32 -12.19 -23.73 -6.70
C GLY A 32 -13.69 -23.42 -6.94
N PRO A 33 -14.47 -23.24 -5.86
CA PRO A 33 -15.93 -23.13 -5.95
C PRO A 33 -16.43 -21.87 -6.64
N ASP A 34 -15.59 -20.84 -6.73
CA ASP A 34 -15.95 -19.51 -7.26
C ASP A 34 -15.30 -19.17 -8.61
N ALA A 35 -14.62 -20.12 -9.22
CA ALA A 35 -13.89 -19.91 -10.49
C ALA A 35 -14.75 -19.33 -11.63
N LEU A 36 -16.07 -19.52 -11.59
CA LEU A 36 -17.01 -19.01 -12.59
C LEU A 36 -17.77 -17.77 -12.15
N LYS A 37 -17.55 -17.27 -10.93
CA LYS A 37 -18.23 -16.08 -10.43
C LYS A 37 -17.63 -14.82 -11.05
N PRO A 38 -18.45 -13.83 -11.40
CA PRO A 38 -17.96 -12.51 -11.77
C PRO A 38 -17.33 -11.83 -10.55
N ALA A 39 -16.32 -11.00 -10.82
CA ALA A 39 -15.66 -10.21 -9.80
C ALA A 39 -15.37 -8.80 -10.30
N TYR A 40 -15.21 -7.91 -9.34
CA TYR A 40 -14.66 -6.58 -9.46
C TYR A 40 -13.80 -6.35 -8.23
N ASP A 41 -12.95 -5.35 -8.27
CA ASP A 41 -12.08 -4.95 -7.17
C ASP A 41 -12.79 -4.93 -5.81
N ILE A 42 -13.90 -4.21 -5.71
CA ILE A 42 -14.68 -4.09 -4.46
C ILE A 42 -15.15 -5.44 -3.90
N LEU A 43 -15.48 -6.40 -4.78
CA LEU A 43 -15.92 -7.73 -4.35
C LEU A 43 -14.73 -8.55 -3.80
N ALA A 44 -13.57 -8.39 -4.40
CA ALA A 44 -12.34 -8.98 -3.89
C ALA A 44 -11.96 -8.37 -2.53
N GLN A 45 -11.93 -7.04 -2.40
CA GLN A 45 -11.66 -6.36 -1.13
C GLN A 45 -12.64 -6.74 -0.01
N ALA A 46 -13.92 -6.93 -0.35
CA ALA A 46 -14.91 -7.34 0.65
C ALA A 46 -14.68 -8.79 1.12
N ARG A 47 -14.29 -9.69 0.23
CA ARG A 47 -14.08 -11.12 0.53
C ARG A 47 -12.71 -11.44 1.08
N GLY A 48 -11.69 -10.72 0.65
CA GLY A 48 -10.31 -10.93 1.08
C GLY A 48 -10.03 -10.41 2.48
N GLY A 49 -10.88 -9.51 3.00
CA GLY A 49 -10.85 -9.09 4.40
C GLY A 49 -10.25 -7.72 4.65
N ILE A 50 -9.64 -7.07 3.64
CA ILE A 50 -9.01 -5.75 3.84
C ILE A 50 -10.01 -4.69 4.28
N MET A 51 -11.25 -4.73 3.79
CA MET A 51 -12.30 -3.82 4.23
C MET A 51 -12.60 -3.94 5.73
N SER A 52 -12.45 -5.14 6.31
CA SER A 52 -12.66 -5.36 7.74
C SER A 52 -11.57 -4.73 8.61
N LEU A 53 -10.40 -4.44 8.02
CA LEU A 53 -9.24 -3.83 8.67
C LEU A 53 -9.15 -2.31 8.44
N THR A 54 -9.83 -1.82 7.40
CA THR A 54 -9.77 -0.42 6.94
C THR A 54 -10.92 0.38 7.51
N GLY A 55 -10.64 1.59 8.00
CA GLY A 55 -11.63 2.53 8.54
C GLY A 55 -11.45 2.84 10.02
N GLN A 56 -12.28 3.74 10.53
CA GLN A 56 -12.28 4.14 11.94
C GLN A 56 -12.72 2.99 12.85
N PRO A 57 -12.25 2.94 14.12
CA PRO A 57 -12.55 1.83 15.05
C PRO A 57 -14.04 1.51 15.19
N ASP A 58 -14.85 2.56 15.31
CA ASP A 58 -16.30 2.45 15.49
C ASP A 58 -17.11 2.67 14.20
N GLY A 59 -16.41 2.76 13.06
CA GLY A 59 -17.04 2.94 11.75
C GLY A 59 -17.38 1.63 11.06
N ASP A 60 -18.02 1.73 9.90
CA ASP A 60 -18.27 0.60 9.01
C ASP A 60 -16.98 0.12 8.29
N PRO A 61 -16.93 -1.15 7.83
CA PRO A 61 -15.88 -1.61 6.93
C PRO A 61 -15.72 -0.67 5.73
N THR A 62 -14.50 -0.24 5.47
CA THR A 62 -14.22 0.81 4.49
C THR A 62 -13.37 0.27 3.35
N LEU A 63 -13.75 0.64 2.12
CA LEU A 63 -12.99 0.37 0.90
C LEU A 63 -11.66 1.15 0.92
N VAL A 64 -10.58 0.54 0.46
CA VAL A 64 -9.37 1.28 0.13
C VAL A 64 -9.67 2.19 -1.08
N GLY A 65 -9.26 3.43 -1.03
CA GLY A 65 -9.65 4.50 -1.96
C GLY A 65 -9.12 4.37 -3.41
N VAL A 66 -8.55 3.21 -3.75
CA VAL A 66 -8.10 2.85 -5.11
C VAL A 66 -8.51 1.41 -5.41
N SER A 67 -8.54 1.01 -6.69
CA SER A 67 -8.79 -0.38 -7.10
C SER A 67 -7.60 -1.28 -6.74
N LEU A 68 -7.42 -1.50 -5.44
CA LEU A 68 -6.24 -2.14 -4.87
C LEU A 68 -5.98 -3.54 -5.43
N THR A 69 -7.02 -4.38 -5.51
CA THR A 69 -6.88 -5.76 -5.94
C THR A 69 -6.61 -5.86 -7.44
N ASP A 70 -7.17 -4.96 -8.26
CA ASP A 70 -6.89 -4.86 -9.68
C ASP A 70 -5.42 -4.47 -9.91
N LEU A 71 -4.92 -3.48 -9.18
CA LEU A 71 -3.52 -3.05 -9.25
C LEU A 71 -2.57 -4.17 -8.83
N LEU A 72 -2.87 -4.87 -7.73
CA LEU A 72 -2.10 -6.02 -7.27
C LEU A 72 -2.11 -7.15 -8.30
N GLY A 73 -3.27 -7.46 -8.88
CA GLY A 73 -3.40 -8.45 -9.95
C GLY A 73 -2.48 -8.13 -11.13
N GLY A 74 -2.43 -6.86 -11.54
CA GLY A 74 -1.50 -6.40 -12.57
C GLY A 74 -0.02 -6.55 -12.20
N ILE A 75 0.35 -6.14 -11.00
CA ILE A 75 1.74 -6.23 -10.49
C ILE A 75 2.20 -7.68 -10.37
N PHE A 76 1.41 -8.54 -9.72
CA PHE A 76 1.74 -9.95 -9.57
C PHE A 76 1.79 -10.68 -10.91
N THR A 77 0.90 -10.32 -11.86
CA THR A 77 0.93 -10.90 -13.21
C THR A 77 2.21 -10.49 -13.95
N ALA A 78 2.61 -9.23 -13.90
CA ALA A 78 3.85 -8.76 -14.52
C ALA A 78 5.08 -9.48 -13.93
N GLN A 79 5.11 -9.64 -12.61
CA GLN A 79 6.15 -10.42 -11.91
C GLN A 79 6.16 -11.88 -12.36
N ALA A 80 4.99 -12.53 -12.41
CA ALA A 80 4.84 -13.92 -12.82
C ALA A 80 5.31 -14.13 -14.27
N ILE A 81 4.92 -13.21 -15.20
CA ILE A 81 5.37 -13.25 -16.60
C ILE A 81 6.90 -13.12 -16.67
N SER A 82 7.50 -12.17 -15.94
CA SER A 82 8.95 -11.98 -15.94
C SER A 82 9.69 -13.23 -15.43
N THR A 83 9.17 -13.85 -14.38
CA THR A 83 9.69 -15.10 -13.83
C THR A 83 9.54 -16.25 -14.82
N ALA A 84 8.38 -16.36 -15.48
CA ALA A 84 8.11 -17.40 -16.49
C ALA A 84 8.99 -17.21 -17.74
N LEU A 85 9.26 -15.99 -18.16
CA LEU A 85 10.22 -15.69 -19.22
C LEU A 85 11.63 -16.20 -18.88
N TYR A 86 12.10 -15.90 -17.67
CA TYR A 86 13.40 -16.40 -17.21
C TYR A 86 13.44 -17.94 -17.16
N GLN A 87 12.37 -18.58 -16.66
CA GLN A 87 12.27 -20.05 -16.64
C GLN A 87 12.26 -20.61 -18.04
N ARG A 88 11.51 -20.03 -18.97
CA ARG A 88 11.43 -20.45 -20.37
C ARG A 88 12.80 -20.45 -21.06
N GLU A 89 13.66 -19.47 -20.75
CA GLU A 89 15.04 -19.45 -21.28
C GLU A 89 15.90 -20.62 -20.75
N LYS A 90 15.53 -21.23 -19.63
CA LYS A 90 16.23 -22.38 -19.05
C LYS A 90 15.65 -23.72 -19.53
N THR A 91 14.33 -23.82 -19.64
CA THR A 91 13.63 -25.07 -19.94
C THR A 91 13.24 -25.23 -21.39
N GLY A 92 13.13 -24.14 -22.13
CA GLY A 92 12.56 -24.12 -23.48
C GLY A 92 11.04 -24.09 -23.51
N GLU A 93 10.35 -24.22 -22.37
CA GLU A 93 8.90 -24.37 -22.27
C GLU A 93 8.22 -23.15 -21.63
N GLY A 94 7.03 -22.82 -22.15
CA GLY A 94 6.12 -21.87 -21.53
C GLY A 94 5.24 -22.53 -20.46
N GLN A 95 4.30 -21.78 -19.91
CA GLN A 95 3.42 -22.28 -18.85
C GLN A 95 2.14 -21.44 -18.71
N LEU A 96 1.15 -22.00 -18.02
CA LEU A 96 -0.01 -21.28 -17.53
C LEU A 96 0.34 -20.52 -16.24
N LEU A 97 -0.08 -19.28 -16.18
CA LEU A 97 -0.05 -18.44 -14.99
C LEU A 97 -1.50 -18.13 -14.61
N ASP A 98 -1.91 -18.55 -13.43
CA ASP A 98 -3.23 -18.27 -12.86
C ASP A 98 -3.07 -17.26 -11.73
N VAL A 99 -3.64 -16.06 -11.89
CA VAL A 99 -3.57 -14.98 -10.92
C VAL A 99 -4.98 -14.55 -10.56
N ALA A 100 -5.31 -14.63 -9.28
CA ALA A 100 -6.60 -14.23 -8.76
C ALA A 100 -6.50 -12.94 -7.93
N LEU A 101 -7.43 -12.01 -8.13
CA LEU A 101 -7.49 -10.78 -7.34
C LEU A 101 -7.60 -11.08 -5.84
N LEU A 102 -8.42 -12.06 -5.49
CA LEU A 102 -8.58 -12.50 -4.10
C LEU A 102 -7.28 -13.02 -3.49
N ASP A 103 -6.54 -13.84 -4.24
CA ASP A 103 -5.27 -14.41 -3.76
C ASP A 103 -4.22 -13.31 -3.57
N CYS A 104 -4.19 -12.35 -4.50
CA CYS A 104 -3.31 -11.19 -4.42
C CYS A 104 -3.58 -10.37 -3.14
N GLU A 105 -4.85 -10.14 -2.81
CA GLU A 105 -5.22 -9.43 -1.58
C GLU A 105 -4.82 -10.22 -0.33
N ILE A 106 -5.13 -11.53 -0.28
CA ILE A 106 -4.79 -12.37 0.88
C ILE A 106 -3.27 -12.37 1.11
N ALA A 107 -2.47 -12.37 0.05
CA ALA A 107 -1.02 -12.26 0.17
C ALA A 107 -0.56 -10.94 0.80
N MET A 108 -1.37 -9.87 0.73
CA MET A 108 -1.07 -8.56 1.30
C MET A 108 -1.59 -8.36 2.73
N LEU A 109 -2.32 -9.33 3.31
CA LEU A 109 -2.83 -9.21 4.68
C LEU A 109 -1.75 -9.34 5.77
N GLU A 110 -0.53 -9.67 5.39
CA GLU A 110 0.67 -9.66 6.24
C GLU A 110 0.45 -10.16 7.67
N CYS A 111 0.87 -9.29 8.63
CA CYS A 111 0.76 -9.51 10.07
C CYS A 111 -0.67 -9.68 10.55
N SER A 112 -1.67 -9.12 9.88
CA SER A 112 -3.07 -9.23 10.29
C SER A 112 -3.57 -10.67 10.24
N MET A 113 -3.27 -11.39 9.14
CA MET A 113 -3.60 -12.81 9.01
C MET A 113 -2.78 -13.66 9.99
N MET A 114 -1.49 -13.37 10.16
CA MET A 114 -0.64 -14.09 11.12
C MET A 114 -1.12 -13.90 12.56
N ARG A 115 -1.54 -12.68 12.93
CA ARG A 115 -2.12 -12.37 14.23
C ARG A 115 -3.41 -13.18 14.47
N TYR A 116 -4.31 -13.20 13.49
CA TYR A 116 -5.50 -14.05 13.56
C TYR A 116 -5.14 -15.53 13.75
N GLN A 117 -4.17 -16.05 13.00
CA GLN A 117 -3.74 -17.43 13.13
C GLN A 117 -3.18 -17.76 14.52
N ALA A 118 -2.44 -16.84 15.12
CA ALA A 118 -1.87 -16.99 16.45
C ALA A 118 -2.90 -16.87 17.58
N THR A 119 -3.78 -15.86 17.49
CA THR A 119 -4.70 -15.51 18.59
C THR A 119 -6.11 -16.09 18.43
N LYS A 120 -6.50 -16.48 17.22
CA LYS A 120 -7.87 -16.82 16.79
C LYS A 120 -8.89 -15.69 17.02
N GLN A 121 -8.39 -14.46 17.19
CA GLN A 121 -9.22 -13.27 17.31
C GLN A 121 -9.08 -12.43 16.04
N ALA A 122 -10.20 -12.11 15.40
CA ALA A 122 -10.18 -11.25 14.22
C ALA A 122 -9.66 -9.85 14.60
N PRO A 123 -8.63 -9.32 13.88
CA PRO A 123 -8.18 -7.96 14.11
C PRO A 123 -9.31 -6.95 13.90
N LYS A 124 -9.30 -5.89 14.69
CA LYS A 124 -10.27 -4.79 14.57
C LYS A 124 -9.65 -3.64 13.77
N ARG A 125 -10.51 -2.78 13.24
CA ARG A 125 -10.09 -1.50 12.67
C ARG A 125 -9.50 -0.62 13.76
N VAL A 126 -8.42 0.07 13.43
CA VAL A 126 -7.69 0.96 14.36
C VAL A 126 -7.55 2.38 13.82
N GLY A 127 -8.24 2.71 12.72
CA GLY A 127 -8.13 4.01 12.06
C GLY A 127 -6.74 4.21 11.46
N ASN A 128 -6.24 5.43 11.59
CA ASN A 128 -4.91 5.83 11.09
C ASN A 128 -3.81 5.55 12.13
N ARG A 129 -3.83 4.39 12.75
CA ARG A 129 -2.88 3.95 13.76
C ARG A 129 -2.27 2.60 13.38
N HIS A 130 -0.99 2.39 13.68
CA HIS A 130 -0.37 1.08 13.56
C HIS A 130 -0.96 0.12 14.62
N PRO A 131 -1.25 -1.14 14.25
CA PRO A 131 -1.96 -2.05 15.15
C PRO A 131 -1.13 -2.62 16.30
N SER A 132 0.20 -2.41 16.33
CA SER A 132 1.09 -2.97 17.38
C SER A 132 2.18 -2.02 17.87
N GLU A 133 2.37 -0.86 17.25
CA GLU A 133 3.45 0.06 17.58
C GLU A 133 2.89 1.43 17.99
N ALA A 134 3.49 2.07 19.01
CA ALA A 134 3.07 3.37 19.51
C ALA A 134 4.25 4.24 20.01
N PRO A 135 4.26 5.56 19.65
CA PRO A 135 3.31 6.24 18.79
C PRO A 135 3.64 6.05 17.31
N PHE A 136 2.71 5.47 16.58
CA PHE A 136 2.75 5.34 15.13
C PHE A 136 1.32 5.57 14.60
N GLN A 137 0.97 6.84 14.43
CA GLN A 137 -0.40 7.22 14.06
C GLN A 137 -0.49 8.65 13.54
N GLU A 138 -1.68 8.97 13.04
CA GLU A 138 -2.08 10.34 12.71
C GLU A 138 -2.37 11.15 13.98
N PHE A 139 -1.98 12.43 13.94
CA PHE A 139 -2.36 13.46 14.89
C PHE A 139 -2.88 14.69 14.17
N ARG A 140 -3.76 15.42 14.80
CA ARG A 140 -4.22 16.73 14.32
C ARG A 140 -3.33 17.81 14.90
N SER A 141 -2.83 18.67 14.03
CA SER A 141 -2.21 19.93 14.40
C SER A 141 -3.26 21.06 14.49
N ALA A 142 -2.82 22.29 14.69
CA ALA A 142 -3.74 23.44 14.70
C ALA A 142 -4.46 23.67 13.37
N ASP A 143 -3.90 23.21 12.26
CA ASP A 143 -4.41 23.44 10.91
C ASP A 143 -4.77 22.18 10.12
N ARG A 144 -4.02 21.08 10.27
CA ARG A 144 -4.21 19.88 9.45
C ARG A 144 -3.59 18.62 10.06
N PRO A 145 -3.97 17.42 9.58
CA PRO A 145 -3.42 16.17 10.08
C PRO A 145 -1.99 15.89 9.56
N PHE A 146 -1.21 15.21 10.39
CA PHE A 146 0.10 14.67 10.06
C PHE A 146 0.33 13.34 10.78
N VAL A 147 1.27 12.55 10.30
CA VAL A 147 1.59 11.21 10.82
C VAL A 147 2.98 11.20 11.44
N ILE A 148 3.12 10.54 12.59
CA ILE A 148 4.40 10.28 13.26
C ILE A 148 4.63 8.78 13.37
N ALA A 149 5.88 8.34 13.20
CA ALA A 149 6.34 6.99 13.48
C ALA A 149 7.55 7.01 14.42
N ALA A 150 7.31 7.18 15.73
CA ALA A 150 8.39 7.23 16.73
C ALA A 150 8.55 5.87 17.44
N ILE A 151 8.95 4.85 16.69
CA ILE A 151 8.94 3.44 17.07
C ILE A 151 10.33 2.77 17.14
N ALA A 152 11.41 3.49 16.84
CA ALA A 152 12.77 2.93 16.92
C ALA A 152 13.31 2.90 18.36
N GLY A 153 12.61 2.19 19.24
CA GLY A 153 12.98 1.98 20.63
C GLY A 153 12.59 3.13 21.57
N ASP A 154 12.88 2.94 22.85
CA ASP A 154 12.51 3.88 23.91
C ASP A 154 13.27 5.21 23.80
N GLU A 155 14.50 5.20 23.31
CA GLU A 155 15.30 6.41 23.10
C GLU A 155 14.64 7.39 22.11
N MET A 156 13.99 6.86 21.04
CA MET A 156 13.27 7.72 20.11
C MET A 156 12.04 8.35 20.77
N PHE A 157 11.34 7.62 21.62
CA PHE A 157 10.22 8.16 22.38
C PHE A 157 10.66 9.24 23.39
N VAL A 158 11.76 9.03 24.10
CA VAL A 158 12.36 10.05 24.99
C VAL A 158 12.69 11.32 24.20
N ARG A 159 13.29 11.16 23.01
CA ARG A 159 13.63 12.28 22.12
C ARG A 159 12.37 13.00 21.63
N LEU A 160 11.32 12.26 21.25
CA LEU A 160 10.03 12.83 20.90
C LEU A 160 9.48 13.71 22.02
N CYS A 161 9.38 13.17 23.23
CA CYS A 161 8.87 13.88 24.41
C CYS A 161 9.66 15.16 24.70
N SER A 162 10.99 15.09 24.55
CA SER A 162 11.86 16.26 24.72
C SER A 162 11.58 17.35 23.69
N VAL A 163 11.46 16.98 22.41
CA VAL A 163 11.25 17.92 21.29
C VAL A 163 9.87 18.58 21.33
N ILE A 164 8.85 17.84 21.74
CA ILE A 164 7.49 18.40 21.86
C ILE A 164 7.24 19.13 23.19
N GLY A 165 8.24 19.16 24.10
CA GLY A 165 8.18 19.91 25.35
C GLY A 165 7.44 19.20 26.49
N THR A 166 7.33 17.86 26.44
CA THR A 166 6.65 17.04 27.46
C THR A 166 7.56 15.91 27.97
N PRO A 167 8.76 16.21 28.51
CA PRO A 167 9.70 15.18 28.95
C PRO A 167 9.15 14.25 30.04
N GLU A 168 8.15 14.69 30.79
CA GLU A 168 7.46 13.91 31.82
C GLU A 168 6.72 12.68 31.24
N LEU A 169 6.26 12.74 29.99
CA LEU A 169 5.62 11.58 29.34
C LEU A 169 6.58 10.40 29.18
N ALA A 170 7.87 10.67 28.98
CA ALA A 170 8.87 9.63 28.88
C ALA A 170 9.18 8.96 30.23
N GLN A 171 8.83 9.61 31.33
CA GLN A 171 9.03 9.10 32.70
C GLN A 171 7.78 8.43 33.26
N ASP A 172 6.63 8.57 32.59
CA ASP A 172 5.38 7.92 33.00
C ASP A 172 5.50 6.39 32.79
N PRO A 173 5.30 5.58 33.85
CA PRO A 173 5.40 4.12 33.75
C PRO A 173 4.51 3.51 32.65
N ARG A 174 3.42 4.16 32.30
CA ARG A 174 2.51 3.73 31.20
C ARG A 174 3.12 3.88 29.83
N PHE A 175 4.17 4.72 29.68
CA PHE A 175 4.75 5.06 28.38
C PHE A 175 6.25 4.80 28.28
N SER A 176 6.89 4.36 29.38
CA SER A 176 8.34 4.24 29.49
C SER A 176 8.96 3.12 28.66
N THR A 177 8.19 2.10 28.28
CA THR A 177 8.64 1.00 27.41
C THR A 177 7.73 0.83 26.20
N THR A 178 8.25 0.19 25.15
CA THR A 178 7.47 -0.09 23.92
C THR A 178 6.21 -0.88 24.23
N GLU A 179 6.28 -1.90 25.06
CA GLU A 179 5.14 -2.73 25.48
C GLU A 179 4.10 -1.91 26.23
N ALA A 180 4.54 -1.09 27.19
CA ALA A 180 3.65 -0.24 27.95
C ALA A 180 2.94 0.78 27.06
N ARG A 181 3.63 1.39 26.09
CA ARG A 181 3.01 2.31 25.13
C ARG A 181 1.95 1.64 24.26
N HIS A 182 2.16 0.36 23.93
CA HIS A 182 1.15 -0.42 23.21
C HIS A 182 -0.09 -0.67 24.08
N ASP A 183 0.10 -1.06 25.34
CA ASP A 183 -1.00 -1.35 26.25
C ASP A 183 -1.83 -0.10 26.60
N PHE A 184 -1.18 1.06 26.69
CA PHE A 184 -1.79 2.35 26.99
C PHE A 184 -1.84 3.29 25.77
N VAL A 185 -2.03 2.73 24.57
CA VAL A 185 -1.94 3.48 23.30
C VAL A 185 -2.98 4.59 23.18
N ASP A 186 -4.17 4.40 23.73
CA ASP A 186 -5.24 5.40 23.67
C ASP A 186 -4.95 6.59 24.60
N GLU A 187 -4.44 6.33 25.80
CA GLU A 187 -4.01 7.36 26.75
C GLU A 187 -2.80 8.13 26.21
N LEU A 188 -1.84 7.44 25.64
CA LEU A 188 -0.69 8.06 24.99
C LEU A 188 -1.13 8.95 23.82
N GLY A 189 -1.98 8.42 22.95
CA GLY A 189 -2.55 9.15 21.83
C GLY A 189 -3.25 10.44 22.28
N ALA A 190 -4.08 10.34 23.32
CA ALA A 190 -4.77 11.51 23.90
C ALA A 190 -3.82 12.53 24.52
N ALA A 191 -2.75 12.08 25.19
CA ALA A 191 -1.74 12.98 25.77
C ALA A 191 -0.96 13.73 24.67
N LEU A 192 -0.49 13.03 23.65
CA LEU A 192 0.23 13.63 22.52
C LEU A 192 -0.67 14.56 21.69
N GLN A 193 -1.93 14.20 21.48
CA GLN A 193 -2.88 15.03 20.73
C GLN A 193 -3.10 16.42 21.37
N LYS A 194 -3.09 16.50 22.69
CA LYS A 194 -3.22 17.79 23.40
C LYS A 194 -2.06 18.75 23.10
N VAL A 195 -0.89 18.18 22.84
CA VAL A 195 0.31 18.96 22.51
C VAL A 195 0.29 19.34 21.02
N PHE A 196 0.01 18.37 20.15
CA PHE A 196 0.12 18.60 18.72
C PHE A 196 -0.90 19.58 18.16
N ILE A 197 -2.03 19.78 18.82
CA ILE A 197 -3.03 20.79 18.41
C ILE A 197 -2.56 22.23 18.61
N GLU A 198 -1.49 22.48 19.36
CA GLU A 198 -1.05 23.82 19.75
C GLU A 198 -0.30 24.58 18.64
N LYS A 199 0.23 23.89 17.64
CA LYS A 199 1.00 24.50 16.55
C LYS A 199 0.54 23.98 15.17
N PRO A 200 0.82 24.73 14.09
CA PRO A 200 0.62 24.26 12.73
C PRO A 200 1.51 23.04 12.41
N ALA A 201 1.03 22.19 11.49
CA ALA A 201 1.74 20.99 11.08
C ALA A 201 3.16 21.28 10.56
N ALA A 202 3.35 22.37 9.80
CA ALA A 202 4.65 22.74 9.25
C ALA A 202 5.71 23.01 10.33
N GLU A 203 5.31 23.57 11.49
CA GLU A 203 6.22 23.77 12.62
C GLU A 203 6.59 22.45 13.27
N TRP A 204 5.61 21.57 13.49
CA TRP A 204 5.86 20.23 14.04
C TRP A 204 6.77 19.39 13.15
N ILE A 205 6.50 19.38 11.84
CA ILE A 205 7.33 18.64 10.87
C ILE A 205 8.78 19.11 10.96
N LYS A 206 9.02 20.42 10.91
CA LYS A 206 10.37 20.98 11.02
C LYS A 206 11.09 20.58 12.31
N LEU A 207 10.39 20.60 13.45
CA LEU A 207 10.96 20.23 14.75
C LEU A 207 11.27 18.74 14.83
N LEU A 208 10.35 17.91 14.35
CA LEU A 208 10.48 16.44 14.42
C LEU A 208 11.54 15.92 13.43
N GLU A 209 11.60 16.45 12.22
CA GLU A 209 12.64 16.14 11.24
C GLU A 209 14.04 16.51 11.75
N ALA A 210 14.20 17.70 12.36
CA ALA A 210 15.46 18.13 12.95
C ALA A 210 15.93 17.20 14.08
N ALA A 211 15.00 16.51 14.73
CA ALA A 211 15.27 15.50 15.75
C ALA A 211 15.36 14.07 15.19
N ALA A 212 15.37 13.89 13.87
CA ALA A 212 15.36 12.59 13.21
C ALA A 212 14.20 11.69 13.66
N ILE A 213 13.02 12.27 13.84
CA ILE A 213 11.77 11.53 14.10
C ILE A 213 10.98 11.48 12.78
N PRO A 214 10.66 10.28 12.28
CA PRO A 214 9.87 10.12 11.07
C PRO A 214 8.50 10.78 11.21
N VAL A 215 8.21 11.69 10.29
CA VAL A 215 6.98 12.48 10.26
C VAL A 215 6.60 12.78 8.81
N ALA A 216 5.32 12.83 8.51
CA ALA A 216 4.83 13.23 7.21
C ALA A 216 3.49 13.96 7.32
N LEU A 217 3.29 14.94 6.45
CA LEU A 217 2.01 15.60 6.29
C LEU A 217 1.02 14.66 5.58
N VAL A 218 -0.24 14.69 5.96
CA VAL A 218 -1.28 14.06 5.16
C VAL A 218 -1.62 15.01 4.02
N GLN A 219 -1.16 14.67 2.82
CA GLN A 219 -1.32 15.48 1.60
C GLN A 219 -2.57 15.06 0.83
N ASP A 220 -3.19 16.02 0.15
CA ASP A 220 -4.15 15.72 -0.90
C ASP A 220 -3.46 15.51 -2.26
N LEU A 221 -4.21 15.09 -3.30
CA LEU A 221 -3.63 14.81 -4.61
C LEU A 221 -3.08 16.06 -5.32
N ALA A 222 -3.62 17.25 -5.03
CA ALA A 222 -3.09 18.48 -5.61
C ALA A 222 -1.72 18.81 -4.99
N GLU A 223 -1.54 18.55 -3.70
CA GLU A 223 -0.26 18.72 -3.02
C GLU A 223 0.76 17.69 -3.47
N VAL A 224 0.35 16.40 -3.58
CA VAL A 224 1.20 15.32 -4.10
C VAL A 224 1.72 15.65 -5.50
N ALA A 225 0.91 16.26 -6.36
CA ALA A 225 1.32 16.65 -7.71
C ALA A 225 2.46 17.68 -7.72
N HIS A 226 2.65 18.43 -6.65
CA HIS A 226 3.68 19.46 -6.52
C HIS A 226 4.75 19.10 -5.47
N ASP A 227 4.67 17.91 -4.88
CA ASP A 227 5.65 17.44 -3.90
C ASP A 227 7.05 17.34 -4.54
N PRO A 228 8.08 18.00 -3.96
CA PRO A 228 9.42 18.01 -4.53
C PRO A 228 10.02 16.62 -4.75
N GLN A 229 9.71 15.64 -3.88
CA GLN A 229 10.20 14.28 -4.02
C GLN A 229 9.49 13.54 -5.16
N VAL A 230 8.19 13.75 -5.33
CA VAL A 230 7.39 13.19 -6.44
C VAL A 230 7.90 13.73 -7.79
N VAL A 231 8.13 15.05 -7.85
CA VAL A 231 8.69 15.73 -9.04
C VAL A 231 10.10 15.25 -9.34
N ALA A 232 10.99 15.23 -8.35
CA ALA A 232 12.39 14.79 -8.53
C ALA A 232 12.53 13.31 -8.94
N ARG A 233 11.48 12.51 -8.73
CA ARG A 233 11.42 11.11 -9.11
C ARG A 233 10.69 10.86 -10.43
N ASP A 234 10.32 11.90 -11.15
CA ASP A 234 9.54 11.82 -12.41
C ASP A 234 8.31 10.90 -12.25
N MET A 235 7.57 11.06 -11.14
CA MET A 235 6.38 10.25 -10.90
C MET A 235 5.13 10.83 -11.56
N LEU A 236 5.21 12.04 -12.11
CA LEU A 236 4.21 12.64 -12.98
C LEU A 236 4.86 13.06 -14.28
N ILE A 237 4.32 12.63 -15.41
CA ILE A 237 4.91 12.78 -16.74
C ILE A 237 3.87 13.43 -17.65
N ASP A 238 4.26 14.53 -18.29
CA ASP A 238 3.38 15.25 -19.20
C ASP A 238 2.98 14.38 -20.40
N SER A 239 1.72 14.48 -20.81
CA SER A 239 1.24 13.85 -22.02
C SER A 239 1.88 14.48 -23.27
N GLU A 240 2.35 13.67 -24.18
CA GLU A 240 2.80 14.11 -25.51
C GLU A 240 1.63 14.25 -26.50
N ASP A 241 0.42 13.82 -26.14
CA ASP A 241 -0.78 13.96 -26.97
C ASP A 241 -1.31 15.40 -26.88
N PRO A 242 -1.36 16.16 -27.99
CA PRO A 242 -1.92 17.52 -27.96
C PRO A 242 -3.37 17.60 -27.49
N ALA A 243 -4.14 16.51 -27.63
CA ALA A 243 -5.51 16.44 -27.14
C ALA A 243 -5.59 16.32 -25.60
N LEU A 244 -4.47 15.97 -24.97
CA LEU A 244 -4.33 15.82 -23.51
C LEU A 244 -3.30 16.83 -22.95
N ALA A 245 -3.15 17.98 -23.62
CA ALA A 245 -2.24 19.03 -23.15
C ALA A 245 -2.56 19.46 -21.72
N GLY A 246 -1.55 19.45 -20.84
CA GLY A 246 -1.71 19.74 -19.43
C GLY A 246 -2.19 18.54 -18.56
N VAL A 247 -2.37 17.36 -19.15
CA VAL A 247 -2.60 16.12 -18.40
C VAL A 247 -1.28 15.42 -18.14
N GLN A 248 -1.07 15.01 -16.90
CA GLN A 248 0.07 14.20 -16.49
C GLN A 248 -0.35 12.76 -16.17
N PHE A 249 0.50 11.81 -16.56
CA PHE A 249 0.34 10.40 -16.24
C PHE A 249 1.31 9.99 -15.13
N MET A 250 0.95 8.94 -14.40
CA MET A 250 1.81 8.37 -13.37
C MET A 250 3.07 7.76 -14.01
N GLY A 251 4.24 8.14 -13.50
CA GLY A 251 5.53 7.59 -13.89
C GLY A 251 5.75 6.17 -13.37
N LEU A 252 6.76 5.50 -13.92
CA LEU A 252 7.13 4.16 -13.46
C LEU A 252 7.83 4.24 -12.09
N PRO A 253 7.38 3.45 -11.10
CA PRO A 253 8.03 3.42 -9.78
C PRO A 253 9.39 2.70 -9.80
N ILE A 254 9.63 1.84 -10.79
CA ILE A 254 10.88 1.10 -10.96
C ILE A 254 11.84 1.94 -11.80
N LYS A 255 12.97 2.31 -11.20
CA LYS A 255 14.05 3.05 -11.87
C LYS A 255 15.21 2.09 -12.13
N MET A 256 15.45 1.75 -13.39
CA MET A 256 16.53 0.84 -13.81
C MET A 256 17.74 1.65 -14.31
N SER A 257 18.91 1.38 -13.79
CA SER A 257 20.13 2.11 -14.19
C SER A 257 20.47 1.98 -15.69
N SER A 258 20.06 0.90 -16.33
CA SER A 258 20.23 0.67 -17.77
C SER A 258 19.32 1.55 -18.65
N PHE A 259 18.32 2.21 -18.07
CA PHE A 259 17.37 3.08 -18.76
C PHE A 259 17.30 4.48 -18.13
N SER A 260 18.35 4.88 -17.39
CA SER A 260 18.35 6.13 -16.62
C SER A 260 18.24 7.40 -17.46
N ASP A 261 18.63 7.32 -18.73
CA ASP A 261 18.64 8.49 -19.64
C ASP A 261 17.40 8.56 -20.55
N GLU A 262 16.55 7.55 -20.52
CA GLU A 262 15.33 7.53 -21.30
C GLU A 262 14.17 8.06 -20.45
N LYS A 263 13.65 9.24 -20.78
CA LYS A 263 12.37 9.69 -20.24
C LYS A 263 11.28 8.74 -20.72
N PRO A 264 10.40 8.25 -19.82
CA PRO A 264 9.28 7.44 -20.23
C PRO A 264 8.40 8.24 -21.20
N VAL A 265 8.25 7.73 -22.41
CA VAL A 265 7.41 8.35 -23.45
C VAL A 265 6.03 7.72 -23.37
N HIS A 266 5.03 8.49 -22.96
CA HIS A 266 3.64 8.09 -23.10
C HIS A 266 3.17 8.31 -24.53
N ARG A 267 3.32 7.29 -25.38
CA ARG A 267 2.76 7.30 -26.73
C ARG A 267 1.22 7.28 -26.63
N LYS A 268 0.57 7.87 -27.66
CA LYS A 268 -0.88 7.77 -27.85
C LYS A 268 -1.36 6.36 -27.54
N ALA A 269 -2.35 6.24 -26.65
CA ALA A 269 -3.11 5.02 -26.60
C ALA A 269 -3.74 4.79 -27.98
N PRO A 270 -3.63 3.60 -28.57
CA PRO A 270 -4.39 3.31 -29.77
C PRO A 270 -5.88 3.45 -29.44
N LEU A 271 -6.58 4.24 -30.24
CA LEU A 271 -8.04 4.39 -30.18
C LEU A 271 -8.73 3.05 -30.38
#